data_4764db413d2ad920d2eb48f3aeaffc8f
#
_entry.id   4764db413d2ad920d2eb48f3aeaffc8f
#
_cell.length_a   1.000
_cell.length_b   1.000
_cell.length_c   1.000
_cell.angle_alpha   90.00
_cell.angle_beta   90.00
_cell.angle_gamma   90.00
#
_symmetry.space_group_name_H-M   'P 1'
#
loop_
_entity.id
_entity.type
_entity.pdbx_description
1 polymer ?
#
loop_
_entity_poly.entity_id
_entity_poly.type
_entity_poly.pdbx_seq_one_letter_code
_entity_poly.pdbx_strand_id
1 'polypeptide(L)'
;EFVGQSISNHLNQVNDLKRIRFSSIGSIELVTRPADYLQADIPTVLVSFARSGNSPESLAAVEQAKRLVDELYQVTITCAAEGKLAQAAQGDERNLLLLQPAGSNDKGFAMTGSYTCMALTALLVFSSISEEDKARYVETIIRLGQDVLDREDYIQELEDLDIERVIYMGAGGF
;
A
#
# COMPACT_ATOMS: atom_id res chain seq x y z
N GLU A 1 3.57 1.20 -5.46
CA GLU A 1 4.77 1.98 -5.13
C GLU A 1 4.46 3.08 -4.12
N PHE A 2 3.63 4.08 -4.44
CA PHE A 2 3.33 5.22 -3.56
C PHE A 2 2.78 4.82 -2.18
N VAL A 3 1.94 3.81 -2.09
CA VAL A 3 1.46 3.28 -0.79
C VAL A 3 2.64 2.88 0.08
N GLY A 4 3.55 2.07 -0.45
CA GLY A 4 4.75 1.63 0.28
C GLY A 4 5.63 2.81 0.71
N GLN A 5 5.85 3.79 -0.17
CA GLN A 5 6.64 4.98 0.12
C GLN A 5 6.04 5.80 1.27
N SER A 6 4.72 5.98 1.27
CA SER A 6 4.04 6.76 2.31
C SER A 6 4.10 6.13 3.69
N ILE A 7 4.05 4.79 3.78
CA ILE A 7 3.90 4.11 5.07
C ILE A 7 5.20 3.53 5.64
N SER A 8 6.21 3.23 4.80
CA SER A 8 7.41 2.51 5.23
C SER A 8 8.20 3.25 6.32
N ASN A 9 8.37 4.56 6.19
CA ASN A 9 9.06 5.37 7.20
C ASN A 9 8.32 5.35 8.54
N HIS A 10 7.00 5.52 8.52
CA HIS A 10 6.17 5.45 9.71
C HIS A 10 6.27 4.08 10.38
N LEU A 11 6.11 3.00 9.61
CA LEU A 11 6.21 1.64 10.13
C LEU A 11 7.58 1.35 10.76
N ASN A 12 8.68 1.83 10.17
CA ASN A 12 10.01 1.70 10.76
C ASN A 12 10.17 2.45 12.08
N GLN A 13 9.43 3.55 12.28
CA GLN A 13 9.48 4.33 13.52
C GLN A 13 8.64 3.71 14.65
N VAL A 14 7.44 3.21 14.30
CA VAL A 14 6.46 2.73 15.31
C VAL A 14 6.52 1.22 15.54
N ASN A 15 7.32 0.49 14.76
CA ASN A 15 7.42 -0.95 14.87
C ASN A 15 8.28 -1.35 16.07
N ASP A 16 7.67 -2.01 17.06
CA ASP A 16 8.35 -2.57 18.23
C ASP A 16 9.23 -3.79 17.89
N LEU A 17 9.01 -4.40 16.73
CA LEU A 17 9.76 -5.53 16.23
C LEU A 17 11.08 -5.06 15.60
N LYS A 18 12.04 -4.66 16.40
CA LYS A 18 13.38 -4.12 16.00
C LYS A 18 14.15 -4.98 14.98
N ARG A 19 13.64 -6.15 14.64
CA ARG A 19 14.23 -7.09 13.65
C ARG A 19 13.62 -6.97 12.26
N ILE A 20 12.51 -6.23 12.11
CA ILE A 20 11.84 -6.05 10.81
C ILE A 20 12.18 -4.66 10.29
N ARG A 21 12.62 -4.62 9.04
CA ARG A 21 12.87 -3.39 8.29
C ARG A 21 11.86 -3.29 7.15
N PHE A 22 11.14 -2.19 7.10
CA PHE A 22 10.24 -1.88 5.99
C PHE A 22 10.98 -1.07 4.93
N SER A 23 10.94 -1.53 3.71
CA SER A 23 11.52 -0.84 2.55
C SER A 23 10.48 -0.74 1.45
N SER A 24 10.39 0.42 0.82
CA SER A 24 9.55 0.63 -0.35
C SER A 24 10.42 0.65 -1.60
N ILE A 25 10.09 -0.21 -2.55
CA ILE A 25 10.85 -0.39 -3.79
C ILE A 25 9.88 -0.31 -4.96
N GLY A 26 10.22 0.44 -5.99
CA GLY A 26 9.45 0.49 -7.23
C GLY A 26 9.47 -0.86 -7.94
N SER A 27 8.32 -1.31 -8.47
CA SER A 27 8.26 -2.61 -9.16
C SER A 27 9.21 -2.69 -10.33
N ILE A 28 9.40 -1.60 -11.07
CA ILE A 28 10.37 -1.55 -12.19
C ILE A 28 11.81 -1.72 -11.70
N GLU A 29 12.17 -1.09 -10.58
CA GLU A 29 13.49 -1.22 -9.97
C GLU A 29 13.74 -2.68 -9.51
N LEU A 30 12.74 -3.27 -8.86
CA LEU A 30 12.80 -4.64 -8.41
C LEU A 30 12.93 -5.65 -9.56
N VAL A 31 12.31 -5.38 -10.71
CA VAL A 31 12.43 -6.22 -11.91
C VAL A 31 13.78 -6.05 -12.61
N THR A 32 14.27 -4.82 -12.70
CA THR A 32 15.50 -4.52 -13.47
C THR A 32 16.78 -4.82 -12.71
N ARG A 33 16.77 -4.63 -11.38
CA ARG A 33 17.94 -4.84 -10.51
C ARG A 33 17.56 -5.57 -9.22
N PRO A 34 16.98 -6.77 -9.31
CA PRO A 34 16.47 -7.46 -8.15
C PRO A 34 17.55 -7.77 -7.08
N ALA A 35 18.78 -8.04 -7.49
CA ALA A 35 19.88 -8.33 -6.58
C ALA A 35 20.32 -7.15 -5.69
N ASP A 36 19.95 -5.92 -6.07
CA ASP A 36 20.20 -4.75 -5.21
C ASP A 36 19.29 -4.71 -3.98
N TYR A 37 18.16 -5.42 -4.03
CA TYR A 37 17.10 -5.36 -3.03
C TYR A 37 16.78 -6.71 -2.38
N LEU A 38 17.00 -7.81 -3.08
CA LEU A 38 16.66 -9.17 -2.62
C LEU A 38 17.94 -9.96 -2.38
N GLN A 39 18.03 -10.58 -1.21
CA GLN A 39 19.12 -11.46 -0.81
C GLN A 39 18.57 -12.84 -0.48
N ALA A 40 19.24 -13.89 -0.97
CA ALA A 40 18.73 -15.25 -0.88
C ALA A 40 18.55 -15.73 0.58
N ASP A 41 19.50 -15.40 1.43
CA ASP A 41 19.60 -15.82 2.82
C ASP A 41 18.86 -14.93 3.83
N ILE A 42 18.20 -13.86 3.35
CA ILE A 42 17.40 -12.97 4.23
C ILE A 42 15.92 -13.31 4.10
N PRO A 43 15.27 -13.83 5.17
CA PRO A 43 13.83 -14.05 5.18
C PRO A 43 13.08 -12.78 4.83
N THR A 44 12.23 -12.84 3.82
CA THR A 44 11.59 -11.65 3.22
C THR A 44 10.07 -11.81 3.16
N VAL A 45 9.34 -10.76 3.52
CA VAL A 45 7.92 -10.62 3.24
C VAL A 45 7.74 -9.61 2.12
N LEU A 46 7.31 -10.07 0.95
CA LEU A 46 6.97 -9.20 -0.17
C LEU A 46 5.53 -8.73 -0.05
N VAL A 47 5.33 -7.43 0.14
CA VAL A 47 3.99 -6.82 0.19
C VAL A 47 3.67 -6.19 -1.16
N SER A 48 2.70 -6.76 -1.87
CA SER A 48 2.25 -6.27 -3.18
C SER A 48 1.00 -5.41 -3.04
N PHE A 49 1.09 -4.13 -3.41
CA PHE A 49 -0.04 -3.21 -3.50
C PHE A 49 -0.49 -3.11 -4.95
N ALA A 50 -1.69 -3.55 -5.24
CA ALA A 50 -2.17 -3.60 -6.60
C ALA A 50 -3.67 -3.29 -6.72
N ARG A 51 -4.06 -2.28 -7.49
CA ARG A 51 -5.47 -2.03 -7.75
C ARG A 51 -6.09 -3.17 -8.57
N SER A 52 -5.58 -3.43 -9.76
CA SER A 52 -6.08 -4.50 -10.64
C SER A 52 -5.32 -5.82 -10.51
N GLY A 53 -4.07 -5.79 -10.04
CA GLY A 53 -3.21 -6.96 -9.94
C GLY A 53 -2.80 -7.60 -11.26
N ASN A 54 -2.89 -6.86 -12.38
CA ASN A 54 -2.61 -7.37 -13.72
C ASN A 54 -1.39 -6.73 -14.39
N SER A 55 -0.74 -5.75 -13.75
CA SER A 55 0.41 -5.08 -14.35
C SER A 55 1.58 -6.04 -14.53
N PRO A 56 2.23 -6.05 -15.72
CA PRO A 56 3.34 -6.95 -16.00
C PRO A 56 4.49 -6.78 -15.01
N GLU A 57 4.76 -5.56 -14.58
CA GLU A 57 5.82 -5.23 -13.63
C GLU A 57 5.57 -5.85 -12.26
N SER A 58 4.32 -5.81 -11.79
CA SER A 58 3.96 -6.41 -10.49
C SER A 58 4.11 -7.93 -10.51
N LEU A 59 3.69 -8.56 -11.60
CA LEU A 59 3.83 -10.00 -11.79
C LEU A 59 5.31 -10.41 -11.87
N ALA A 60 6.10 -9.67 -12.67
CA ALA A 60 7.53 -9.92 -12.83
C ALA A 60 8.29 -9.71 -11.50
N ALA A 61 7.91 -8.71 -10.68
CA ALA A 61 8.51 -8.48 -9.37
C ALA A 61 8.30 -9.67 -8.43
N VAL A 62 7.09 -10.24 -8.41
CA VAL A 62 6.79 -11.46 -7.62
C VAL A 62 7.63 -12.64 -8.11
N GLU A 63 7.74 -12.83 -9.42
CA GLU A 63 8.55 -13.91 -10.00
C GLU A 63 10.05 -13.76 -9.66
N GLN A 64 10.59 -12.54 -9.68
CA GLN A 64 11.97 -12.29 -9.27
C GLN A 64 12.17 -12.63 -7.78
N ALA A 65 11.24 -12.22 -6.92
CA ALA A 65 11.32 -12.53 -5.49
C ALA A 65 11.28 -14.05 -5.23
N LYS A 66 10.35 -14.77 -5.86
CA LYS A 66 10.25 -16.24 -5.76
C LYS A 66 11.51 -16.96 -6.22
N ARG A 67 12.23 -16.40 -7.19
CA ARG A 67 13.46 -17.00 -7.73
C ARG A 67 14.69 -16.73 -6.87
N LEU A 68 14.75 -15.58 -6.20
CA LEU A 68 15.97 -15.10 -5.55
C LEU A 68 15.98 -15.26 -4.03
N VAL A 69 14.83 -15.39 -3.39
CA VAL A 69 14.74 -15.47 -1.92
C VAL A 69 14.35 -16.87 -1.49
N ASP A 70 15.16 -17.50 -0.66
CA ASP A 70 14.94 -18.86 -0.19
C ASP A 70 13.74 -18.96 0.76
N GLU A 71 13.60 -18.02 1.67
CA GLU A 71 12.48 -17.92 2.61
C GLU A 71 11.62 -16.70 2.30
N LEU A 72 10.74 -16.87 1.30
CA LEU A 72 9.81 -15.83 0.87
C LEU A 72 8.40 -16.09 1.40
N TYR A 73 7.83 -15.06 2.04
CA TYR A 73 6.41 -14.93 2.33
C TYR A 73 5.84 -13.75 1.56
N GLN A 74 4.54 -13.74 1.31
CA GLN A 74 3.89 -12.70 0.55
C GLN A 74 2.63 -12.19 1.24
N VAL A 75 2.34 -10.91 1.07
CA VAL A 75 1.05 -10.31 1.38
C VAL A 75 0.57 -9.59 0.13
N THR A 76 -0.53 -10.04 -0.44
CA THR A 76 -1.13 -9.43 -1.62
C THR A 76 -2.33 -8.59 -1.20
N ILE A 77 -2.20 -7.26 -1.28
CA ILE A 77 -3.27 -6.30 -0.96
C ILE A 77 -3.80 -5.75 -2.30
N THR A 78 -5.03 -6.12 -2.67
CA THR A 78 -5.56 -5.79 -4.00
C THR A 78 -7.06 -5.50 -3.97
N CYS A 79 -7.52 -4.65 -4.92
CA CYS A 79 -8.93 -4.31 -5.07
C CYS A 79 -9.67 -5.23 -6.04
N ALA A 80 -8.97 -6.11 -6.77
CA ALA A 80 -9.55 -6.97 -7.80
C ALA A 80 -9.33 -8.46 -7.48
N ALA A 81 -10.39 -9.16 -7.13
CA ALA A 81 -10.36 -10.59 -6.85
C ALA A 81 -10.01 -11.43 -8.09
N GLU A 82 -10.39 -10.95 -9.26
CA GLU A 82 -10.12 -11.56 -10.57
C GLU A 82 -8.73 -11.21 -11.12
N GLY A 83 -7.97 -10.36 -10.45
CA GLY A 83 -6.63 -9.99 -10.85
C GLY A 83 -5.64 -11.15 -10.73
N LYS A 84 -4.67 -11.22 -11.62
CA LYS A 84 -3.66 -12.30 -11.66
C LYS A 84 -2.92 -12.48 -10.34
N LEU A 85 -2.59 -11.38 -9.64
CA LEU A 85 -1.95 -11.45 -8.33
C LEU A 85 -2.86 -12.08 -7.28
N ALA A 86 -4.16 -11.73 -7.28
CA ALA A 86 -5.13 -12.35 -6.36
C ALA A 86 -5.32 -13.84 -6.67
N GLN A 87 -5.44 -14.19 -7.95
CA GLN A 87 -5.56 -15.60 -8.36
C GLN A 87 -4.33 -16.42 -7.99
N ALA A 88 -3.13 -15.84 -8.16
CA ALA A 88 -1.88 -16.52 -7.79
C ALA A 88 -1.70 -16.67 -6.26
N ALA A 89 -2.35 -15.82 -5.47
CA ALA A 89 -2.33 -15.90 -4.02
C ALA A 89 -3.34 -16.93 -3.46
N GLN A 90 -4.38 -17.26 -4.22
CA GLN A 90 -5.38 -18.24 -3.81
C GLN A 90 -4.74 -19.65 -3.69
N GLY A 91 -4.83 -20.23 -2.50
CA GLY A 91 -4.28 -21.56 -2.25
C GLY A 91 -2.76 -21.62 -2.03
N ASP A 92 -2.06 -20.49 -2.04
CA ASP A 92 -0.65 -20.38 -1.67
C ASP A 92 -0.54 -20.11 -0.16
N GLU A 93 -0.12 -21.10 0.62
CA GLU A 93 0.01 -21.02 2.09
C GLU A 93 1.04 -19.95 2.53
N ARG A 94 1.92 -19.52 1.65
CA ARG A 94 2.91 -18.47 1.90
C ARG A 94 2.49 -17.09 1.40
N ASN A 95 1.23 -16.95 0.94
CA ASN A 95 0.71 -15.68 0.43
C ASN A 95 -0.64 -15.32 1.07
N LEU A 96 -0.62 -14.34 1.96
CA LEU A 96 -1.83 -13.79 2.56
C LEU A 96 -2.53 -12.86 1.57
N LEU A 97 -3.71 -13.24 1.09
CA LEU A 97 -4.52 -12.40 0.23
C LEU A 97 -5.46 -11.52 1.05
N LEU A 98 -5.33 -10.20 0.89
CA LEU A 98 -6.20 -9.20 1.51
C LEU A 98 -6.95 -8.43 0.42
N LEU A 99 -8.19 -8.85 0.16
CA LEU A 99 -9.07 -8.17 -0.77
C LEU A 99 -9.66 -6.91 -0.14
N GLN A 100 -9.58 -5.82 -0.87
CA GLN A 100 -10.14 -4.55 -0.46
C GLN A 100 -11.66 -4.50 -0.76
N PRO A 101 -12.43 -3.62 -0.07
CA PRO A 101 -13.86 -3.46 -0.34
C PRO A 101 -14.13 -3.16 -1.83
N ALA A 102 -15.24 -3.64 -2.36
CA ALA A 102 -15.59 -3.49 -3.78
C ALA A 102 -15.58 -2.02 -4.27
N GLY A 103 -15.95 -1.08 -3.41
CA GLY A 103 -15.93 0.35 -3.71
C GLY A 103 -14.54 0.97 -3.85
N SER A 104 -13.48 0.27 -3.41
CA SER A 104 -12.10 0.75 -3.50
C SER A 104 -11.46 0.58 -4.88
N ASN A 105 -12.09 -0.16 -5.79
CA ASN A 105 -11.57 -0.37 -7.14
C ASN A 105 -11.92 0.83 -8.03
N ASP A 106 -11.14 1.89 -7.93
CA ASP A 106 -11.35 3.14 -8.65
C ASP A 106 -11.45 2.92 -10.16
N LYS A 107 -12.42 3.59 -10.77
CA LYS A 107 -12.63 3.60 -12.22
C LYS A 107 -12.09 4.85 -12.90
N GLY A 108 -11.82 5.90 -12.11
CA GLY A 108 -11.32 7.18 -12.57
C GLY A 108 -9.81 7.24 -12.74
N PHE A 109 -9.33 8.36 -13.27
CA PHE A 109 -7.90 8.65 -13.40
C PHE A 109 -7.23 8.84 -12.03
N ALA A 110 -7.87 9.56 -11.12
CA ALA A 110 -7.41 9.72 -9.74
C ALA A 110 -7.80 8.50 -8.90
N MET A 111 -6.81 7.67 -8.56
CA MET A 111 -7.02 6.41 -7.85
C MET A 111 -6.90 6.60 -6.32
N THR A 112 -7.78 7.41 -5.75
CA THR A 112 -7.73 7.80 -4.35
C THR A 112 -8.28 6.73 -3.41
N GLY A 113 -9.38 6.07 -3.77
CA GLY A 113 -10.02 5.04 -2.96
C GLY A 113 -9.15 3.80 -2.78
N SER A 114 -8.57 3.27 -3.85
CA SER A 114 -7.65 2.13 -3.80
C SER A 114 -6.40 2.46 -2.99
N TYR A 115 -5.82 3.64 -3.20
CA TYR A 115 -4.64 4.08 -2.45
C TYR A 115 -4.92 4.11 -0.95
N THR A 116 -5.99 4.81 -0.54
CA THR A 116 -6.34 5.01 0.87
C THR A 116 -6.66 3.69 1.57
N CYS A 117 -7.46 2.83 0.92
CA CYS A 117 -7.81 1.53 1.48
C CYS A 117 -6.59 0.62 1.64
N MET A 118 -5.71 0.53 0.63
CA MET A 118 -4.50 -0.28 0.72
C MET A 118 -3.52 0.24 1.77
N ALA A 119 -3.35 1.57 1.89
CA ALA A 119 -2.51 2.19 2.90
C ALA A 119 -3.03 1.90 4.32
N LEU A 120 -4.33 2.11 4.55
CA LEU A 120 -4.97 1.81 5.84
C LEU A 120 -4.85 0.34 6.20
N THR A 121 -5.13 -0.57 5.25
CA THR A 121 -4.99 -2.01 5.47
C THR A 121 -3.57 -2.37 5.90
N ALA A 122 -2.55 -1.86 5.22
CA ALA A 122 -1.17 -2.15 5.57
C ALA A 122 -0.79 -1.57 6.94
N LEU A 123 -1.21 -0.35 7.27
CA LEU A 123 -0.98 0.23 8.59
C LEU A 123 -1.61 -0.61 9.70
N LEU A 124 -2.82 -1.12 9.50
CA LEU A 124 -3.50 -1.98 10.48
C LEU A 124 -2.84 -3.36 10.61
N VAL A 125 -2.41 -3.96 9.51
CA VAL A 125 -1.78 -5.29 9.49
C VAL A 125 -0.40 -5.26 10.14
N PHE A 126 0.41 -4.26 9.84
CA PHE A 126 1.80 -4.18 10.31
C PHE A 126 1.99 -3.34 11.57
N SER A 127 0.92 -2.79 12.15
CA SER A 127 0.99 -2.07 13.40
C SER A 127 0.96 -3.03 14.59
N SER A 128 1.70 -2.70 15.65
CA SER A 128 1.73 -3.44 16.92
C SER A 128 0.70 -2.96 17.96
N ILE A 129 -0.19 -2.04 17.59
CA ILE A 129 -1.24 -1.56 18.50
C ILE A 129 -2.34 -2.61 18.71
N SER A 130 -3.08 -2.50 19.83
CA SER A 130 -4.17 -3.43 20.16
C SER A 130 -5.30 -3.39 19.13
N GLU A 131 -6.09 -4.46 19.04
CA GLU A 131 -7.26 -4.49 18.13
C GLU A 131 -8.30 -3.41 18.49
N GLU A 132 -8.44 -3.08 19.79
CA GLU A 132 -9.31 -2.00 20.25
C GLU A 132 -8.80 -0.63 19.75
N ASP A 133 -7.50 -0.39 19.82
CA ASP A 133 -6.88 0.82 19.30
C ASP A 133 -6.98 0.92 17.77
N LYS A 134 -6.86 -0.21 17.06
CA LYS A 134 -7.07 -0.25 15.61
C LYS A 134 -8.49 0.16 15.24
N ALA A 135 -9.49 -0.37 15.95
CA ALA A 135 -10.89 0.00 15.73
C ALA A 135 -11.11 1.50 15.94
N ARG A 136 -10.62 2.05 17.06
CA ARG A 136 -10.69 3.48 17.37
C ARG A 136 -9.96 4.34 16.35
N TYR A 137 -8.83 3.87 15.84
CA TYR A 137 -8.07 4.54 14.78
C TYR A 137 -8.89 4.65 13.49
N VAL A 138 -9.52 3.54 13.06
CA VAL A 138 -10.39 3.51 11.87
C VAL A 138 -11.58 4.46 12.04
N GLU A 139 -12.28 4.42 13.17
CA GLU A 139 -13.40 5.32 13.45
C GLU A 139 -12.97 6.79 13.39
N THR A 140 -11.79 7.10 13.95
CA THR A 140 -11.24 8.46 13.92
C THR A 140 -10.96 8.92 12.51
N ILE A 141 -10.33 8.08 11.66
CA ILE A 141 -10.06 8.40 10.26
C ILE A 141 -11.36 8.62 9.48
N ILE A 142 -12.37 7.76 9.67
CA ILE A 142 -13.68 7.91 9.02
C ILE A 142 -14.30 9.25 9.38
N ARG A 143 -14.33 9.61 10.67
CA ARG A 143 -14.88 10.88 11.13
C ARG A 143 -14.12 12.07 10.56
N LEU A 144 -12.78 12.05 10.61
CA LEU A 144 -11.97 13.13 10.05
C LEU A 144 -12.14 13.26 8.53
N GLY A 145 -12.25 12.14 7.81
CA GLY A 145 -12.55 12.14 6.39
C GLY A 145 -13.90 12.76 6.08
N GLN A 146 -14.93 12.43 6.87
CA GLN A 146 -16.24 13.03 6.71
C GLN A 146 -16.21 14.54 7.01
N ASP A 147 -15.53 14.96 8.09
CA ASP A 147 -15.34 16.37 8.43
C ASP A 147 -14.66 17.17 7.29
N VAL A 148 -13.76 16.54 6.52
CA VAL A 148 -13.14 17.18 5.35
C VAL A 148 -14.13 17.28 4.19
N LEU A 149 -14.88 16.21 3.91
CA LEU A 149 -15.89 16.22 2.86
C LEU A 149 -17.01 17.22 3.11
N ASP A 150 -17.40 17.39 4.37
CA ASP A 150 -18.43 18.36 4.78
C ASP A 150 -17.98 19.84 4.63
N ARG A 151 -16.68 20.07 4.32
CA ARG A 151 -16.11 21.40 4.06
C ARG A 151 -15.87 21.67 2.58
N GLU A 152 -16.68 21.12 1.73
CA GLU A 152 -16.56 21.24 0.27
C GLU A 152 -16.56 22.72 -0.21
N ASP A 153 -17.23 23.61 0.54
CA ASP A 153 -17.26 25.06 0.27
C ASP A 153 -15.85 25.68 0.18
N TYR A 154 -14.91 25.22 1.02
CA TYR A 154 -13.51 25.69 0.95
C TYR A 154 -12.80 25.30 -0.35
N ILE A 155 -13.14 24.14 -0.90
CA ILE A 155 -12.57 23.68 -2.16
C ILE A 155 -13.12 24.52 -3.31
N GLN A 156 -14.41 24.84 -3.26
CA GLN A 156 -15.04 25.71 -4.24
C GLN A 156 -14.44 27.13 -4.24
N GLU A 157 -14.16 27.70 -3.06
CA GLU A 157 -13.47 28.98 -2.95
C GLU A 157 -12.07 28.95 -3.61
N LEU A 158 -11.36 27.82 -3.54
CA LEU A 158 -10.06 27.65 -4.19
C LEU A 158 -10.20 27.48 -5.71
N GLU A 159 -11.25 26.81 -6.19
CA GLU A 159 -11.54 26.65 -7.61
C GLU A 159 -11.90 27.99 -8.28
N ASP A 160 -12.54 28.88 -7.52
CA ASP A 160 -12.90 30.24 -8.00
C ASP A 160 -11.68 31.18 -8.14
N LEU A 161 -10.50 30.78 -7.62
CA LEU A 161 -9.26 31.50 -7.82
C LEU A 161 -8.68 31.17 -9.20
N ASP A 162 -8.21 32.17 -9.92
CA ASP A 162 -7.50 32.01 -11.20
C ASP A 162 -6.08 31.45 -10.94
N ILE A 163 -6.01 30.14 -10.64
CA ILE A 163 -4.77 29.44 -10.25
C ILE A 163 -4.18 28.74 -11.47
N GLU A 164 -3.02 29.21 -11.92
CA GLU A 164 -2.26 28.54 -12.98
C GLU A 164 -1.43 27.33 -12.49
N ARG A 165 -1.07 27.30 -11.21
CA ARG A 165 -0.18 26.27 -10.67
C ARG A 165 -0.46 25.98 -9.19
N VAL A 166 -0.51 24.70 -8.83
CA VAL A 166 -0.60 24.22 -7.46
C VAL A 166 0.70 23.47 -7.10
N ILE A 167 1.28 23.77 -5.96
CA ILE A 167 2.46 23.10 -5.43
C ILE A 167 2.06 22.42 -4.12
N TYR A 168 2.14 21.07 -4.10
CA TYR A 168 1.96 20.29 -2.89
C TYR A 168 3.31 20.15 -2.17
N MET A 169 3.33 20.50 -0.90
CA MET A 169 4.51 20.33 -0.05
C MET A 169 4.19 19.45 1.15
N GLY A 170 5.13 18.59 1.49
CA GLY A 170 5.03 17.70 2.66
C GLY A 170 6.39 17.50 3.31
N ALA A 171 6.40 17.04 4.55
CA ALA A 171 7.60 16.71 5.31
C ALA A 171 7.39 15.43 6.11
N GLY A 172 8.50 14.74 6.42
CA GLY A 172 8.49 13.50 7.20
C GLY A 172 8.03 12.29 6.40
N GLY A 173 7.05 11.57 6.90
CA GLY A 173 6.49 10.38 6.28
C GLY A 173 5.35 10.65 5.28
N PHE A 174 5.08 11.92 5.01
CA PHE A 174 3.99 12.35 4.12
C PHE A 174 4.51 13.27 3.04
#